data_b7cf0dc93c5403c67ef35b653babe78a
#
_entry.id   b7cf0dc93c5403c67ef35b653babe78a
#
_cell.length_a   1.000
_cell.length_b   1.000
_cell.length_c   1.000
_cell.angle_alpha   90.00
_cell.angle_beta   90.00
_cell.angle_gamma   90.00
#
_symmetry.space_group_name_H-M   'P 1'
#
loop_
_entity.id
_entity.type
_entity.pdbx_description
1 polymer ?
#
loop_
_entity_poly.entity_id
_entity_poly.type
_entity_poly.pdbx_seq_one_letter_code
_entity_poly.pdbx_strand_id
1 'polypeptide(L)'
;MSETAQHRRSRRGGGRDARRHLRSKSTETVTPFINRQLEPFDILTNESAEIIENNAEVILEEIGIDFRDDPEALTILRDVGCDVQGERVHFPRGLARQLCSTAPASYTQHARNPA
;
A
#
# COMPACT_ATOMS: atom_id res chain seq x y z
N MET A 1 43.82 -62.91 -12.45
CA MET A 1 43.69 -61.70 -13.26
C MET A 1 42.33 -61.07 -12.97
N SER A 2 42.32 -60.10 -12.07
CA SER A 2 41.08 -59.46 -11.61
C SER A 2 41.00 -58.07 -12.22
N GLU A 3 40.05 -57.87 -13.10
CA GLU A 3 39.78 -56.62 -13.79
C GLU A 3 38.76 -55.81 -12.99
N THR A 4 39.27 -54.78 -12.31
CA THR A 4 38.45 -53.85 -11.52
C THR A 4 37.87 -52.81 -12.46
N ALA A 5 36.60 -52.98 -12.78
CA ALA A 5 35.82 -51.99 -13.52
C ALA A 5 35.60 -50.73 -12.66
N GLN A 6 36.30 -49.66 -13.00
CA GLN A 6 36.10 -48.33 -12.45
C GLN A 6 34.75 -47.76 -12.92
N HIS A 7 33.78 -47.73 -12.04
CA HIS A 7 32.49 -47.10 -12.27
C HIS A 7 32.66 -45.56 -12.24
N ARG A 8 32.87 -44.94 -13.41
CA ARG A 8 32.88 -43.49 -13.57
C ARG A 8 31.52 -42.94 -13.22
N ARG A 9 31.38 -42.35 -12.03
CA ARG A 9 30.20 -41.56 -11.63
C ARG A 9 30.04 -40.40 -12.63
N SER A 10 29.03 -40.47 -13.47
CA SER A 10 28.59 -39.41 -14.33
C SER A 10 28.28 -38.19 -13.47
N ARG A 11 29.11 -37.13 -13.60
CA ARG A 11 28.82 -35.84 -12.99
C ARG A 11 27.50 -35.33 -13.59
N ARG A 12 26.45 -35.29 -12.81
CA ARG A 12 25.18 -34.66 -13.20
C ARG A 12 25.44 -33.24 -13.62
N GLY A 13 25.52 -33.00 -14.92
CA GLY A 13 25.71 -31.72 -15.55
C GLY A 13 24.48 -30.88 -15.46
N GLY A 14 24.24 -30.31 -14.28
CA GLY A 14 23.33 -29.19 -14.11
C GLY A 14 24.11 -27.89 -14.21
N GLY A 15 24.53 -27.54 -15.42
CA GLY A 15 25.29 -26.32 -15.68
C GLY A 15 24.45 -25.06 -15.35
N ARG A 16 25.14 -23.92 -15.31
CA ARG A 16 24.54 -22.59 -15.07
C ARG A 16 23.35 -22.32 -15.98
N ASP A 17 23.37 -22.85 -17.19
CA ASP A 17 22.30 -22.73 -18.19
C ASP A 17 21.05 -23.55 -17.86
N ALA A 18 21.20 -24.75 -17.31
CA ALA A 18 20.07 -25.55 -16.84
C ALA A 18 19.37 -24.89 -15.65
N ARG A 19 20.13 -24.25 -14.74
CA ARG A 19 19.55 -23.45 -13.65
C ARG A 19 18.88 -22.17 -14.14
N ARG A 20 19.42 -21.54 -15.18
CA ARG A 20 18.84 -20.38 -15.83
C ARG A 20 17.53 -20.74 -16.53
N HIS A 21 17.49 -21.87 -17.25
CA HIS A 21 16.29 -22.40 -17.88
C HIS A 21 15.20 -22.80 -16.88
N LEU A 22 15.58 -23.33 -15.71
CA LEU A 22 14.61 -23.64 -14.64
C LEU A 22 14.04 -22.37 -14.00
N ARG A 23 14.81 -21.28 -13.97
CA ARG A 23 14.33 -19.98 -13.48
C ARG A 23 13.51 -19.21 -14.53
N SER A 24 13.77 -19.42 -15.81
CA SER A 24 13.00 -18.79 -16.89
C SER A 24 11.73 -19.54 -17.27
N LYS A 25 11.58 -20.80 -16.86
CA LYS A 25 10.29 -21.43 -16.81
C LYS A 25 9.53 -20.77 -15.66
N SER A 26 8.89 -19.65 -15.98
CA SER A 26 7.79 -19.14 -15.21
C SER A 26 6.77 -20.28 -15.14
N THR A 27 6.80 -21.01 -14.06
CA THR A 27 5.68 -21.86 -13.71
C THR A 27 4.59 -20.82 -13.42
N GLU A 28 3.62 -20.72 -14.27
CA GLU A 28 2.35 -20.05 -13.98
C GLU A 28 1.68 -20.82 -12.84
N THR A 29 2.26 -20.70 -11.67
CA THR A 29 1.60 -21.10 -10.45
C THR A 29 0.56 -20.01 -10.22
N VAL A 30 -0.64 -20.27 -10.68
CA VAL A 30 -1.81 -19.52 -10.21
C VAL A 30 -1.78 -19.66 -8.69
N THR A 31 -1.23 -18.65 -8.03
CA THR A 31 -1.24 -18.61 -6.57
C THR A 31 -2.70 -18.54 -6.17
N PRO A 32 -3.25 -19.54 -5.49
CA PRO A 32 -4.66 -19.51 -5.12
C PRO A 32 -4.86 -18.28 -4.23
N PHE A 33 -5.82 -17.47 -4.61
CA PHE A 33 -6.18 -16.28 -3.92
C PHE A 33 -6.83 -16.67 -2.57
N ILE A 34 -6.33 -16.08 -1.52
CA ILE A 34 -6.81 -16.35 -0.17
C ILE A 34 -8.06 -15.50 0.06
N ASN A 35 -9.22 -16.15 0.16
CA ASN A 35 -10.44 -15.49 0.60
C ASN A 35 -10.41 -15.29 2.10
N ARG A 36 -10.62 -14.05 2.53
CA ARG A 36 -10.79 -13.72 3.93
C ARG A 36 -12.10 -14.33 4.43
N GLN A 37 -12.02 -15.19 5.45
CA GLN A 37 -13.19 -15.81 6.07
C GLN A 37 -13.57 -15.16 7.40
N LEU A 38 -12.68 -14.34 7.96
CA LEU A 38 -12.95 -13.60 9.18
C LEU A 38 -13.54 -12.24 8.82
N GLU A 39 -14.67 -11.91 9.39
CA GLU A 39 -15.22 -10.58 9.28
C GLU A 39 -14.35 -9.56 10.02
N PRO A 40 -14.24 -8.32 9.51
CA PRO A 40 -13.63 -7.24 10.28
C PRO A 40 -14.47 -7.04 11.55
N PHE A 41 -13.80 -6.95 12.69
CA PHE A 41 -14.48 -6.54 13.91
C PHE A 41 -14.07 -5.12 14.26
N ASP A 42 -15.03 -4.33 14.68
CA ASP A 42 -14.82 -2.96 15.11
C ASP A 42 -14.31 -2.94 16.55
N ILE A 43 -13.18 -2.29 16.77
CA ILE A 43 -12.59 -2.12 18.11
C ILE A 43 -13.31 -0.98 18.85
N LEU A 44 -13.78 0.03 18.09
CA LEU A 44 -14.46 1.21 18.61
C LEU A 44 -15.95 1.17 18.26
N THR A 45 -16.77 1.72 19.14
CA THR A 45 -18.17 2.00 18.80
C THR A 45 -18.24 3.20 17.86
N ASN A 46 -19.32 3.35 17.10
CA ASN A 46 -19.53 4.51 16.23
C ASN A 46 -19.46 5.83 17.00
N GLU A 47 -20.01 5.87 18.22
CA GLU A 47 -19.93 7.04 19.09
C GLU A 47 -18.49 7.41 19.46
N SER A 48 -17.64 6.40 19.74
CA SER A 48 -16.23 6.63 20.03
C SER A 48 -15.47 7.14 18.79
N ALA A 49 -15.80 6.64 17.61
CA ALA A 49 -15.22 7.10 16.36
C ALA A 49 -15.62 8.55 16.07
N GLU A 50 -16.90 8.92 16.28
CA GLU A 50 -17.40 10.29 16.13
C GLU A 50 -16.70 11.28 17.08
N ILE A 51 -16.44 10.87 18.33
CA ILE A 51 -15.70 11.71 19.28
C ILE A 51 -14.27 11.97 18.79
N ILE A 52 -13.58 10.94 18.29
CA ILE A 52 -12.22 11.08 17.75
C ILE A 52 -12.24 12.01 16.52
N GLU A 53 -13.16 11.82 15.61
CA GLU A 53 -13.30 12.66 14.41
C GLU A 53 -13.57 14.12 14.78
N ASN A 54 -14.50 14.38 15.69
CA ASN A 54 -14.81 15.73 16.13
C ASN A 54 -13.61 16.41 16.78
N ASN A 55 -12.83 15.68 17.61
CA ASN A 55 -11.63 16.22 18.21
C ASN A 55 -10.53 16.49 17.16
N ALA A 56 -10.41 15.63 16.15
CA ALA A 56 -9.49 15.85 15.04
C ALA A 56 -9.88 17.12 14.25
N GLU A 57 -11.15 17.34 13.99
CA GLU A 57 -11.62 18.56 13.32
C GLU A 57 -11.31 19.83 14.13
N VAL A 58 -11.47 19.78 15.47
CA VAL A 58 -11.08 20.90 16.34
C VAL A 58 -9.58 21.21 16.21
N ILE A 59 -8.75 20.19 16.22
CA ILE A 59 -7.29 20.36 16.05
C ILE A 59 -6.97 20.96 14.69
N LEU A 60 -7.60 20.46 13.63
CA LEU A 60 -7.39 20.96 12.27
C LEU A 60 -7.83 22.43 12.10
N GLU A 61 -8.92 22.81 12.75
CA GLU A 61 -9.47 24.18 12.70
C GLU A 61 -8.67 25.15 13.58
N GLU A 62 -8.42 24.81 14.84
CA GLU A 62 -7.85 25.75 15.82
C GLU A 62 -6.33 25.77 15.80
N ILE A 63 -5.67 24.62 15.61
CA ILE A 63 -4.20 24.51 15.63
C ILE A 63 -3.64 24.51 14.21
N GLY A 64 -4.26 23.79 13.27
CA GLY A 64 -3.78 23.64 11.90
C GLY A 64 -2.60 22.70 11.76
N ILE A 65 -2.13 22.55 10.52
CA ILE A 65 -0.99 21.72 10.13
C ILE A 65 0.02 22.56 9.35
N ASP A 66 1.31 22.39 9.62
CA ASP A 66 2.38 23.03 8.87
C ASP A 66 2.76 22.18 7.64
N PHE A 67 2.67 22.77 6.45
CA PHE A 67 3.17 22.22 5.19
C PHE A 67 4.47 22.91 4.83
N ARG A 68 5.58 22.37 5.33
CA ARG A 68 6.89 22.97 5.18
C ARG A 68 7.47 22.69 3.79
N ASP A 69 8.03 23.75 3.18
CA ASP A 69 8.71 23.67 1.89
C ASP A 69 7.86 23.08 0.74
N ASP A 70 6.52 23.16 0.85
CA ASP A 70 5.59 22.65 -0.16
C ASP A 70 4.58 23.72 -0.63
N PRO A 71 5.00 24.63 -1.50
CA PRO A 71 4.14 25.70 -2.04
C PRO A 71 2.99 25.19 -2.88
N GLU A 72 3.13 24.01 -3.50
CA GLU A 72 2.08 23.39 -4.29
C GLU A 72 0.91 22.94 -3.40
N ALA A 73 1.20 22.24 -2.31
CA ALA A 73 0.19 21.85 -1.33
C ALA A 73 -0.55 23.06 -0.76
N LEU A 74 0.18 24.13 -0.39
CA LEU A 74 -0.42 25.38 0.12
C LEU A 74 -1.37 26.03 -0.88
N THR A 75 -1.06 25.96 -2.17
CA THR A 75 -1.92 26.50 -3.23
C THR A 75 -3.19 25.66 -3.37
N ILE A 76 -3.06 24.33 -3.45
CA ILE A 76 -4.20 23.42 -3.55
C ILE A 76 -5.13 23.56 -2.35
N LEU A 77 -4.57 23.64 -1.13
CA LEU A 77 -5.36 23.76 0.09
C LEU A 77 -6.09 25.11 0.18
N ARG A 78 -5.48 26.19 -0.30
CA ARG A 78 -6.13 27.50 -0.40
C ARG A 78 -7.28 27.46 -1.38
N ASP A 79 -7.10 26.82 -2.54
CA ASP A 79 -8.13 26.74 -3.59
C ASP A 79 -9.36 25.94 -3.15
N VAL A 80 -9.19 24.96 -2.27
CA VAL A 80 -10.32 24.19 -1.69
C VAL A 80 -10.93 24.85 -0.46
N GLY A 81 -10.44 26.03 -0.03
CA GLY A 81 -11.08 26.85 1.00
C GLY A 81 -10.46 26.76 2.39
N CYS A 82 -9.25 26.24 2.53
CA CYS A 82 -8.51 26.29 3.77
C CYS A 82 -7.95 27.71 4.02
N ASP A 83 -7.82 28.11 5.30
CA ASP A 83 -7.11 29.32 5.69
C ASP A 83 -5.60 29.02 5.78
N VAL A 84 -4.82 29.64 4.90
CA VAL A 84 -3.37 29.43 4.77
C VAL A 84 -2.61 30.65 5.29
N GLN A 85 -1.92 30.47 6.42
CA GLN A 85 -1.11 31.51 7.08
C GLN A 85 0.38 31.13 7.04
N GLY A 86 1.10 31.62 6.02
CA GLY A 86 2.46 31.18 5.77
C GLY A 86 2.49 29.71 5.34
N GLU A 87 3.12 28.85 6.14
CA GLU A 87 3.15 27.39 5.93
C GLU A 87 2.07 26.66 6.73
N ARG A 88 1.37 27.35 7.63
CA ARG A 88 0.30 26.78 8.46
C ARG A 88 -1.04 26.88 7.78
N VAL A 89 -1.75 25.75 7.78
CA VAL A 89 -3.06 25.61 7.16
C VAL A 89 -4.09 25.21 8.20
N HIS A 90 -5.14 26.01 8.31
CA HIS A 90 -6.31 25.73 9.14
C HIS A 90 -7.44 25.21 8.25
N PHE A 91 -8.01 24.09 8.63
CA PHE A 91 -9.08 23.46 7.86
C PHE A 91 -10.43 23.85 8.48
N PRO A 92 -11.34 24.46 7.72
CA PRO A 92 -12.70 24.69 8.19
C PRO A 92 -13.35 23.38 8.61
N ARG A 93 -14.15 23.44 9.67
CA ARG A 93 -14.84 22.27 10.21
C ARG A 93 -15.66 21.54 9.15
N GLY A 94 -15.53 20.23 9.07
CA GLY A 94 -16.21 19.37 8.09
C GLY A 94 -15.56 19.31 6.71
N LEU A 95 -14.63 20.22 6.36
CA LEU A 95 -13.99 20.21 5.04
C LEU A 95 -13.17 18.93 4.80
N ALA A 96 -12.40 18.49 5.79
CA ALA A 96 -11.59 17.27 5.67
C ALA A 96 -12.48 16.05 5.40
N ARG A 97 -13.59 15.91 6.12
CA ARG A 97 -14.56 14.82 5.91
C ARG A 97 -15.24 14.91 4.54
N GLN A 98 -15.59 16.12 4.10
CA GLN A 98 -16.15 16.33 2.76
C GLN A 98 -15.17 15.91 1.66
N LEU A 99 -13.90 16.28 1.76
CA LEU A 99 -12.88 15.88 0.80
C LEU A 99 -12.61 14.37 0.81
N CYS A 100 -12.52 13.75 1.99
CA CYS A 100 -12.37 12.31 2.12
C CYS A 100 -13.54 11.53 1.50
N SER A 101 -14.77 12.08 1.54
CA SER A 101 -15.94 11.43 0.95
C SER A 101 -15.91 11.37 -0.58
N THR A 102 -15.06 12.16 -1.24
CA THR A 102 -14.86 12.12 -2.69
C THR A 102 -13.97 10.98 -3.14
N ALA A 103 -13.25 10.35 -2.21
CA ALA A 103 -12.38 9.21 -2.53
C ALA A 103 -13.22 8.01 -2.97
N PRO A 104 -12.76 7.24 -3.99
CA PRO A 104 -13.48 6.05 -4.43
C PRO A 104 -13.51 5.00 -3.32
N ALA A 105 -14.69 4.38 -3.10
CA ALA A 105 -14.86 3.33 -2.09
C ALA A 105 -14.08 2.05 -2.41
N SER A 106 -13.68 1.87 -3.66
CA SER A 106 -12.90 0.71 -4.12
C SER A 106 -11.90 1.12 -5.19
N TYR A 107 -10.80 0.40 -5.25
CA TYR A 107 -9.81 0.57 -6.31
C TYR A 107 -9.28 -0.79 -6.76
N THR A 108 -8.78 -0.87 -7.99
CA THR A 108 -8.14 -2.06 -8.52
C THR A 108 -6.63 -1.89 -8.48
N GLN A 109 -5.98 -2.73 -7.70
CA GLN A 109 -4.52 -2.79 -7.68
C GLN A 109 -4.04 -3.74 -8.77
N HIS A 110 -3.35 -3.20 -9.78
CA HIS A 110 -2.75 -4.01 -10.83
C HIS A 110 -1.43 -4.60 -10.36
N ALA A 111 -1.29 -5.93 -10.49
CA ALA A 111 -0.01 -6.57 -10.24
C ALA A 111 1.00 -6.19 -11.34
N ARG A 112 2.30 -6.20 -11.00
CA ARG A 112 3.38 -5.89 -11.96
C ARG A 112 3.38 -6.85 -13.16
N ASN A 113 3.00 -8.11 -12.94
CA ASN A 113 2.83 -9.13 -13.96
C ASN A 113 1.36 -9.57 -13.93
N PRO A 114 0.49 -8.95 -14.72
CA PRO A 114 -0.85 -9.46 -14.93
C PRO A 114 -0.73 -10.81 -15.64
N ALA A 115 -1.34 -11.84 -15.09
CA ALA A 115 -1.43 -13.16 -15.72
C ALA A 115 -2.37 -13.11 -16.93
#